data_b713b8754cf7ba4083e82960e6083380
#
_entry.id   b713b8754cf7ba4083e82960e6083380
#
_cell.length_a   1.000
_cell.length_b   1.000
_cell.length_c   1.000
_cell.angle_alpha   90.00
_cell.angle_beta   90.00
_cell.angle_gamma   90.00
#
_symmetry.space_group_name_H-M   'P 1'
#
loop_
_entity.id
_entity.type
_entity.pdbx_description
1 polymer ?
#
loop_
_entity_poly.entity_id
_entity_poly.type
_entity_poly.pdbx_seq_one_letter_code
_entity_poly.pdbx_strand_id
1 'polypeptide(L)'
;MRLSDFTEINPYEKLPKGTIAKKISMEQLEPYKKFVSGYSLEAYSGGAKFRNGDTIMARITPCLENGKTAFVSTLEKNEVGFGSTEYIVFRAKDGISHPDFVYYLVISSLVREPAIKSMVGSSGRQRVQQTVIDELEIPNYSLAEQRHIVDIRRNIA
;
A
#
# COMPACT_ATOMS: atom_id res chain seq x y z
N MET A 1 13.45 4.91 -13.09
CA MET A 1 13.61 5.35 -11.66
C MET A 1 13.23 4.19 -10.76
N ARG A 2 13.89 4.06 -9.62
CA ARG A 2 13.52 3.03 -8.64
C ARG A 2 12.22 3.38 -7.95
N LEU A 3 11.44 2.36 -7.62
CA LEU A 3 10.18 2.56 -6.89
C LEU A 3 10.43 3.25 -5.54
N SER A 4 11.55 2.94 -4.86
CA SER A 4 11.94 3.59 -3.60
C SER A 4 12.31 5.08 -3.76
N ASP A 5 12.62 5.53 -4.96
CA ASP A 5 12.84 6.96 -5.25
C ASP A 5 11.52 7.66 -5.57
N PHE A 6 10.57 6.92 -6.13
CA PHE A 6 9.24 7.43 -6.51
C PHE A 6 8.28 7.52 -5.33
N THR A 7 8.37 6.58 -4.40
CA THR A 7 7.52 6.49 -3.21
C THR A 7 8.37 6.26 -1.97
N GLU A 8 7.85 6.65 -0.81
CA GLU A 8 8.41 6.23 0.47
C GLU A 8 7.79 4.89 0.84
N ILE A 9 8.61 3.86 0.98
CA ILE A 9 8.17 2.50 1.27
C ILE A 9 8.33 2.22 2.75
N ASN A 10 7.26 1.73 3.40
CA ASN A 10 7.19 1.48 4.83
C ASN A 10 7.63 2.70 5.66
N PRO A 11 6.99 3.86 5.46
CA PRO A 11 7.39 5.08 6.16
C PRO A 11 7.30 4.89 7.68
N TYR A 12 8.25 5.49 8.39
CA TYR A 12 8.24 5.46 9.86
C TYR A 12 7.06 6.27 10.39
N GLU A 13 6.34 5.69 11.36
CA GLU A 13 5.29 6.37 12.11
C GLU A 13 5.40 6.03 13.58
N LYS A 14 5.11 6.99 14.44
CA LYS A 14 5.08 6.79 15.88
C LYS A 14 3.67 6.49 16.34
N LEU A 15 3.49 5.34 16.96
CA LEU A 15 2.23 4.95 17.60
C LEU A 15 2.57 4.13 18.84
N PRO A 16 2.44 4.72 20.04
CA PRO A 16 2.79 4.00 21.27
C PRO A 16 1.90 2.78 21.50
N LYS A 17 2.49 1.70 21.98
CA LYS A 17 1.74 0.48 22.35
C LYS A 17 0.65 0.83 23.34
N GLY A 18 -0.53 0.23 23.16
CA GLY A 18 -1.70 0.47 24.00
C GLY A 18 -2.56 1.63 23.56
N THR A 19 -2.09 2.47 22.62
CA THR A 19 -2.92 3.55 22.07
C THR A 19 -4.09 2.95 21.31
N ILE A 20 -5.31 3.42 21.60
CA ILE A 20 -6.49 3.03 20.83
C ILE A 20 -6.43 3.75 19.50
N ALA A 21 -6.41 2.99 18.41
CA ALA A 21 -6.29 3.52 17.06
C ALA A 21 -7.15 2.71 16.07
N LYS A 22 -7.35 3.26 14.88
CA LYS A 22 -8.09 2.57 13.83
C LYS A 22 -7.22 1.47 13.22
N LYS A 23 -7.72 0.25 13.31
CA LYS A 23 -7.09 -0.93 12.73
C LYS A 23 -7.80 -1.33 11.44
N ILE A 24 -7.03 -1.48 10.37
CA ILE A 24 -7.51 -2.04 9.11
C ILE A 24 -6.91 -3.44 8.98
N SER A 25 -7.73 -4.46 9.21
CA SER A 25 -7.31 -5.86 9.13
C SER A 25 -7.30 -6.33 7.68
N MET A 26 -6.65 -7.46 7.42
CA MET A 26 -6.58 -8.05 6.09
C MET A 26 -7.96 -8.35 5.51
N GLU A 27 -8.92 -8.73 6.34
CA GLU A 27 -10.30 -9.01 5.91
C GLU A 27 -11.01 -7.75 5.42
N GLN A 28 -10.57 -6.58 5.81
CA GLN A 28 -11.16 -5.32 5.40
C GLN A 28 -10.62 -4.81 4.06
N LEU A 29 -9.58 -5.45 3.53
CA LEU A 29 -9.14 -5.26 2.16
C LEU A 29 -9.93 -6.18 1.25
N GLU A 30 -10.87 -5.61 0.50
CA GLU A 30 -11.65 -6.38 -0.46
C GLU A 30 -10.83 -6.57 -1.75
N PRO A 31 -10.87 -7.79 -2.35
CA PRO A 31 -10.14 -8.06 -3.58
C PRO A 31 -10.45 -7.07 -4.70
N TYR A 32 -9.41 -6.47 -5.26
CA TYR A 32 -9.47 -5.56 -6.40
C TYR A 32 -10.30 -4.29 -6.17
N LYS A 33 -10.56 -3.92 -4.89
CA LYS A 33 -11.25 -2.68 -4.56
C LYS A 33 -10.30 -1.68 -3.93
N LYS A 34 -10.43 -0.42 -4.36
CA LYS A 34 -9.55 0.66 -3.91
C LYS A 34 -9.73 0.98 -2.44
N PHE A 35 -10.97 0.98 -1.94
CA PHE A 35 -11.26 1.39 -0.58
C PHE A 35 -11.56 0.19 0.32
N VAL A 36 -11.13 0.31 1.58
CA VAL A 36 -11.39 -0.72 2.57
C VAL A 36 -12.88 -0.75 2.95
N SER A 37 -13.36 -1.91 3.43
CA SER A 37 -14.75 -2.04 3.87
C SER A 37 -15.03 -1.35 5.21
N GLY A 38 -13.99 -1.07 5.99
CA GLY A 38 -14.12 -0.43 7.29
C GLY A 38 -12.87 -0.57 8.13
N TYR A 39 -13.03 -0.30 9.43
CA TYR A 39 -11.95 -0.43 10.42
C TYR A 39 -12.55 -0.80 11.77
N SER A 40 -11.70 -1.20 12.70
CA SER A 40 -12.07 -1.39 14.11
C SER A 40 -11.18 -0.51 14.99
N LEU A 41 -11.67 -0.17 16.18
CA LEU A 41 -10.87 0.54 17.17
C LEU A 41 -10.24 -0.49 18.10
N GLU A 42 -8.91 -0.53 18.14
CA GLU A 42 -8.18 -1.50 18.95
C GLU A 42 -6.91 -0.88 19.52
N ALA A 43 -6.44 -1.43 20.63
CA ALA A 43 -5.16 -1.03 21.20
C ALA A 43 -4.02 -1.51 20.29
N TYR A 44 -3.13 -0.59 19.90
CA TYR A 44 -1.99 -0.93 19.08
C TYR A 44 -1.03 -1.85 19.84
N SER A 45 -0.72 -2.99 19.26
CA SER A 45 0.24 -3.95 19.82
C SER A 45 1.28 -4.42 18.80
N GLY A 46 1.27 -3.84 17.62
CA GLY A 46 2.17 -4.19 16.51
C GLY A 46 1.47 -4.13 15.18
N GLY A 47 2.24 -4.28 14.12
CA GLY A 47 1.71 -4.25 12.75
C GLY A 47 2.14 -2.99 11.99
N ALA A 48 1.85 -2.98 10.71
CA ALA A 48 2.16 -1.87 9.83
C ALA A 48 1.38 -0.62 10.23
N LYS A 49 2.01 0.54 10.14
CA LYS A 49 1.41 1.83 10.45
C LYS A 49 1.31 2.65 9.18
N PHE A 50 0.25 3.47 9.08
CA PHE A 50 -0.02 4.23 7.88
C PHE A 50 -0.85 5.47 8.19
N ARG A 51 -0.96 6.34 7.17
CA ARG A 51 -1.79 7.56 7.21
C ARG A 51 -2.71 7.58 5.99
N ASN A 52 -3.67 8.48 5.98
CA ASN A 52 -4.49 8.74 4.80
C ASN A 52 -3.60 9.09 3.60
N GLY A 53 -3.98 8.57 2.44
CA GLY A 53 -3.24 8.73 1.21
C GLY A 53 -2.19 7.65 0.97
N ASP A 54 -1.91 6.82 1.96
CA ASP A 54 -1.03 5.68 1.78
C ASP A 54 -1.73 4.55 1.05
N THR A 55 -0.96 3.76 0.30
CA THR A 55 -1.41 2.50 -0.29
C THR A 55 -0.86 1.36 0.54
N ILE A 56 -1.72 0.44 0.94
CA ILE A 56 -1.33 -0.76 1.69
C ILE A 56 -1.53 -1.99 0.81
N MET A 57 -0.48 -2.76 0.62
CA MET A 57 -0.48 -3.96 -0.22
C MET A 57 -0.15 -5.18 0.63
N ALA A 58 -0.96 -6.22 0.52
CA ALA A 58 -0.65 -7.51 1.13
C ALA A 58 0.65 -8.07 0.53
N ARG A 59 1.56 -8.54 1.37
CA ARG A 59 2.84 -9.11 0.94
C ARG A 59 2.94 -10.62 1.10
N ILE A 60 1.85 -11.27 1.42
CA ILE A 60 1.79 -12.71 1.70
C ILE A 60 0.81 -13.41 0.76
N THR A 61 1.11 -14.66 0.40
CA THR A 61 0.19 -15.51 -0.36
C THR A 61 -0.93 -16.02 0.55
N PRO A 62 -2.17 -16.16 0.11
CA PRO A 62 -2.70 -15.85 -1.23
C PRO A 62 -3.26 -14.42 -1.34
N CYS A 63 -3.08 -13.60 -0.31
CA CYS A 63 -3.72 -12.27 -0.22
C CYS A 63 -3.29 -11.35 -1.35
N LEU A 64 -1.99 -11.30 -1.69
CA LEU A 64 -1.51 -10.46 -2.78
C LEU A 64 -2.12 -10.90 -4.11
N GLU A 65 -2.07 -12.19 -4.40
CA GLU A 65 -2.60 -12.74 -5.65
C GLU A 65 -4.11 -12.52 -5.77
N ASN A 66 -4.80 -12.47 -4.63
CA ASN A 66 -6.25 -12.20 -4.58
C ASN A 66 -6.58 -10.71 -4.68
N GLY A 67 -5.60 -9.85 -4.93
CA GLY A 67 -5.84 -8.44 -5.17
C GLY A 67 -6.09 -7.60 -3.91
N LYS A 68 -5.57 -8.02 -2.77
CA LYS A 68 -5.72 -7.26 -1.52
C LYS A 68 -4.70 -6.14 -1.44
N THR A 69 -5.04 -5.02 -2.05
CA THR A 69 -4.31 -3.76 -2.02
C THR A 69 -5.34 -2.63 -1.93
N ALA A 70 -5.15 -1.69 -1.03
CA ALA A 70 -6.13 -0.64 -0.80
C ALA A 70 -5.47 0.72 -0.59
N PHE A 71 -6.24 1.76 -0.87
CA PHE A 71 -5.90 3.16 -0.60
C PHE A 71 -6.53 3.58 0.72
N VAL A 72 -5.73 4.09 1.64
CA VAL A 72 -6.20 4.47 2.97
C VAL A 72 -6.88 5.84 2.92
N SER A 73 -8.15 5.90 3.33
CA SER A 73 -8.95 7.13 3.33
C SER A 73 -9.87 7.27 4.55
N THR A 74 -9.75 6.37 5.52
CA THR A 74 -10.66 6.29 6.69
C THR A 74 -10.14 7.02 7.92
N LEU A 75 -8.97 7.66 7.82
CA LEU A 75 -8.33 8.34 8.94
C LEU A 75 -8.62 9.84 8.90
N GLU A 76 -8.41 10.50 10.04
CA GLU A 76 -8.42 11.95 10.12
C GLU A 76 -7.05 12.51 9.69
N LYS A 77 -6.99 13.84 9.50
CA LYS A 77 -5.73 14.52 9.18
C LYS A 77 -4.71 14.26 10.29
N ASN A 78 -3.50 13.82 9.90
CA ASN A 78 -2.40 13.49 10.82
C ASN A 78 -2.65 12.30 11.75
N GLU A 79 -3.76 11.60 11.58
CA GLU A 79 -4.04 10.38 12.34
C GLU A 79 -3.22 9.22 11.79
N VAL A 80 -2.68 8.40 12.69
CA VAL A 80 -1.95 7.17 12.36
C VAL A 80 -2.87 5.98 12.64
N GLY A 81 -3.09 5.16 11.61
CA GLY A 81 -3.76 3.87 11.74
C GLY A 81 -2.75 2.74 11.67
N PHE A 82 -3.21 1.53 11.90
CA PHE A 82 -2.35 0.35 11.84
C PHE A 82 -3.11 -0.87 11.31
N GLY A 83 -2.38 -1.91 11.00
CA GLY A 83 -2.97 -3.15 10.49
C GLY A 83 -1.99 -4.30 10.52
N SER A 84 -2.19 -5.25 9.62
CA SER A 84 -1.39 -6.47 9.56
C SER A 84 0.10 -6.19 9.38
N THR A 85 0.94 -6.99 10.05
CA THR A 85 2.38 -7.03 9.77
C THR A 85 2.67 -7.46 8.33
N GLU A 86 1.68 -8.03 7.64
CA GLU A 86 1.80 -8.51 6.26
C GLU A 86 1.40 -7.45 5.23
N TYR A 87 1.47 -6.15 5.58
CA TYR A 87 1.35 -5.05 4.63
C TYR A 87 2.70 -4.46 4.28
N ILE A 88 2.87 -4.09 3.01
CA ILE A 88 3.86 -3.11 2.57
C ILE A 88 3.10 -1.80 2.38
N VAL A 89 3.61 -0.72 2.95
CA VAL A 89 2.99 0.62 2.90
C VAL A 89 3.76 1.48 1.91
N PHE A 90 3.04 2.11 0.98
CA PHE A 90 3.61 3.02 -0.01
C PHE A 90 3.03 4.42 0.21
N ARG A 91 3.89 5.40 0.36
CA ARG A 91 3.48 6.81 0.55
C ARG A 91 4.02 7.66 -0.60
N ALA A 92 3.15 8.51 -1.16
CA ALA A 92 3.57 9.47 -2.17
C ALA A 92 4.58 10.46 -1.59
N LYS A 93 5.53 10.89 -2.42
CA LYS A 93 6.52 11.92 -2.06
C LYS A 93 6.09 13.25 -2.66
N ASP A 94 6.09 14.31 -1.85
CA ASP A 94 5.74 15.66 -2.31
C ASP A 94 6.61 16.07 -3.50
N GLY A 95 5.97 16.60 -4.54
CA GLY A 95 6.64 17.06 -5.75
C GLY A 95 7.10 15.94 -6.70
N ILE A 96 6.98 14.69 -6.31
CA ILE A 96 7.43 13.54 -7.11
C ILE A 96 6.26 12.64 -7.51
N SER A 97 5.42 12.26 -6.57
CA SER A 97 4.31 11.33 -6.82
C SER A 97 3.01 11.81 -6.20
N HIS A 98 1.91 11.45 -6.86
CA HIS A 98 0.55 11.76 -6.43
C HIS A 98 -0.05 10.53 -5.72
N PRO A 99 -0.71 10.68 -4.56
CA PRO A 99 -1.22 9.54 -3.80
C PRO A 99 -2.10 8.56 -4.59
N ASP A 100 -3.06 9.07 -5.34
CA ASP A 100 -3.94 8.21 -6.15
C ASP A 100 -3.16 7.49 -7.25
N PHE A 101 -2.17 8.16 -7.85
CA PHE A 101 -1.34 7.53 -8.88
C PHE A 101 -0.51 6.40 -8.29
N VAL A 102 0.04 6.59 -7.09
CA VAL A 102 0.79 5.53 -6.39
C VAL A 102 -0.09 4.29 -6.22
N TYR A 103 -1.34 4.47 -5.84
CA TYR A 103 -2.27 3.35 -5.74
C TYR A 103 -2.42 2.61 -7.09
N TYR A 104 -2.70 3.34 -8.17
CA TYR A 104 -2.88 2.72 -9.50
C TYR A 104 -1.60 2.05 -10.00
N LEU A 105 -0.44 2.64 -9.70
CA LEU A 105 0.85 2.03 -10.02
C LEU A 105 1.06 0.71 -9.28
N VAL A 106 0.79 0.71 -7.98
CA VAL A 106 1.01 -0.47 -7.12
C VAL A 106 0.11 -1.64 -7.54
N ILE A 107 -1.13 -1.38 -7.95
CA ILE A 107 -2.01 -2.46 -8.43
C ILE A 107 -1.73 -2.87 -9.88
N SER A 108 -0.92 -2.09 -10.61
CA SER A 108 -0.59 -2.43 -12.00
C SER A 108 0.37 -3.61 -12.08
N SER A 109 0.47 -4.19 -13.27
CA SER A 109 1.40 -5.28 -13.54
C SER A 109 2.86 -4.89 -13.31
N LEU A 110 3.20 -3.59 -13.44
CA LEU A 110 4.56 -3.10 -13.24
C LEU A 110 5.10 -3.39 -11.83
N VAL A 111 4.24 -3.37 -10.82
CA VAL A 111 4.61 -3.65 -9.43
C VAL A 111 4.12 -5.03 -9.01
N ARG A 112 2.87 -5.35 -9.31
CA ARG A 112 2.22 -6.57 -8.82
C ARG A 112 2.90 -7.84 -9.35
N GLU A 113 3.22 -7.92 -10.63
CA GLU A 113 3.84 -9.12 -11.20
C GLU A 113 5.24 -9.40 -10.63
N PRO A 114 6.16 -8.42 -10.59
CA PRO A 114 7.45 -8.65 -9.93
C PRO A 114 7.30 -9.01 -8.45
N ALA A 115 6.35 -8.41 -7.74
CA ALA A 115 6.08 -8.72 -6.35
C ALA A 115 5.69 -10.20 -6.18
N ILE A 116 4.74 -10.68 -6.97
CA ILE A 116 4.30 -12.07 -6.93
C ILE A 116 5.45 -13.02 -7.29
N LYS A 117 6.21 -12.70 -8.34
CA LYS A 117 7.35 -13.53 -8.76
C LYS A 117 8.45 -13.59 -7.71
N SER A 118 8.59 -12.57 -6.87
CA SER A 118 9.62 -12.52 -5.84
C SER A 118 9.30 -13.40 -4.63
N MET A 119 8.09 -13.88 -4.50
CA MET A 119 7.64 -14.59 -3.30
C MET A 119 8.45 -15.85 -3.02
N VAL A 120 8.92 -15.95 -1.79
CA VAL A 120 9.69 -17.10 -1.28
C VAL A 120 9.17 -17.50 0.09
N GLY A 121 9.44 -18.77 0.46
CA GLY A 121 9.05 -19.31 1.74
C GLY A 121 8.40 -20.69 1.59
N SER A 122 7.90 -21.23 2.70
CA SER A 122 7.19 -22.50 2.68
C SER A 122 5.80 -22.34 2.03
N SER A 123 5.25 -23.46 1.55
CA SER A 123 3.93 -23.47 0.93
C SER A 123 2.87 -22.81 1.82
N GLY A 124 2.07 -21.90 1.24
CA GLY A 124 1.03 -21.17 1.97
C GLY A 124 1.53 -20.01 2.83
N ARG A 125 2.86 -19.80 2.90
CA ARG A 125 3.48 -18.73 3.70
C ARG A 125 4.53 -17.96 2.93
N GLN A 126 4.43 -17.95 1.61
CA GLN A 126 5.37 -17.20 0.78
C GLN A 126 5.11 -15.70 0.91
N ARG A 127 6.20 -14.94 0.97
CA ARG A 127 6.16 -13.48 1.12
C ARG A 127 6.99 -12.80 0.06
N VAL A 128 6.57 -11.59 -0.28
CA VAL A 128 7.31 -10.71 -1.19
C VAL A 128 8.68 -10.40 -0.61
N GLN A 129 9.71 -10.46 -1.46
CA GLN A 129 11.05 -10.03 -1.08
C GLN A 129 11.12 -8.50 -1.16
N GLN A 130 11.38 -7.87 0.00
CA GLN A 130 11.39 -6.41 0.13
C GLN A 130 12.39 -5.74 -0.82
N THR A 131 13.58 -6.32 -0.99
CA THR A 131 14.61 -5.75 -1.87
C THR A 131 14.16 -5.67 -3.32
N VAL A 132 13.36 -6.63 -3.78
CA VAL A 132 12.80 -6.62 -5.14
C VAL A 132 11.89 -5.41 -5.33
N ILE A 133 11.07 -5.10 -4.33
CA ILE A 133 10.17 -3.94 -4.37
C ILE A 133 10.96 -2.64 -4.31
N ASP A 134 11.92 -2.53 -3.39
CA ASP A 134 12.70 -1.30 -3.20
C ASP A 134 13.48 -0.93 -4.47
N GLU A 135 14.05 -1.91 -5.14
CA GLU A 135 14.93 -1.71 -6.31
C GLU A 135 14.19 -1.78 -7.65
N LEU A 136 12.87 -2.03 -7.62
CA LEU A 136 12.09 -2.18 -8.84
C LEU A 136 12.17 -0.92 -9.70
N GLU A 137 12.54 -1.11 -10.98
CA GLU A 137 12.59 -0.01 -11.95
C GLU A 137 11.20 0.24 -12.53
N ILE A 138 10.80 1.50 -12.53
CA ILE A 138 9.55 1.96 -13.11
C ILE A 138 9.84 3.10 -14.10
N PRO A 139 8.96 3.37 -15.09
CA PRO A 139 9.12 4.54 -15.94
C PRO A 139 9.07 5.84 -15.13
N ASN A 140 9.70 6.88 -15.66
CA ASN A 140 9.63 8.22 -15.07
C ASN A 140 8.28 8.85 -15.45
N TYR A 141 7.46 9.11 -14.43
CA TYR A 141 6.17 9.79 -14.64
C TYR A 141 6.26 11.21 -14.08
N SER A 142 5.96 12.21 -14.93
CA SER A 142 5.80 13.60 -14.44
C SER A 142 4.51 13.72 -13.63
N LEU A 143 4.40 14.72 -12.77
CA LEU A 143 3.16 14.98 -12.03
C LEU A 143 1.98 15.23 -12.97
N ALA A 144 2.21 15.90 -14.12
CA ALA A 144 1.15 16.13 -15.10
C ALA A 144 0.65 14.83 -15.71
N GLU A 145 1.56 13.91 -16.07
CA GLU A 145 1.20 12.59 -16.58
C GLU A 145 0.43 11.78 -15.54
N GLN A 146 0.88 11.82 -14.29
CA GLN A 146 0.20 11.14 -13.19
C GLN A 146 -1.23 11.62 -13.01
N ARG A 147 -1.44 12.93 -12.99
CA ARG A 147 -2.79 13.53 -12.86
C ARG A 147 -3.68 13.14 -14.02
N HIS A 148 -3.15 13.12 -15.23
CA HIS A 148 -3.90 12.71 -16.42
C HIS A 148 -4.37 11.25 -16.30
N ILE A 149 -3.48 10.35 -15.89
CA ILE A 149 -3.81 8.94 -15.69
C ILE A 149 -4.85 8.78 -14.58
N VAL A 150 -4.71 9.48 -13.47
CA VAL A 150 -5.67 9.46 -12.35
C VAL A 150 -7.05 9.90 -12.83
N ASP A 151 -7.13 10.98 -13.61
CA ASP A 151 -8.40 11.49 -14.13
C ASP A 151 -9.07 10.48 -15.06
N ILE A 152 -8.31 9.83 -15.93
CA ILE A 152 -8.83 8.77 -16.80
C ILE A 152 -9.38 7.61 -15.98
N ARG A 153 -8.64 7.15 -14.97
CA ARG A 153 -9.04 6.03 -14.12
C ARG A 153 -10.31 6.33 -13.33
N ARG A 154 -10.47 7.55 -12.84
CA ARG A 154 -11.69 7.96 -12.14
C ARG A 154 -12.92 7.95 -13.04
N ASN A 155 -12.74 8.29 -14.31
CA ASN A 155 -13.85 8.36 -15.27
C ASN A 155 -14.27 6.98 -15.80
N ILE A 156 -13.42 5.96 -15.66
CA ILE A 156 -13.71 4.59 -16.11
C ILE A 156 -14.44 3.79 -15.02
N ALA A 157 -14.30 4.17 -13.78
CA ALA A 157 -14.82 3.42 -12.62
C ALA A 157 -16.33 3.24 -12.64
#